data_fd284cf1a486eede7f953e495b09c140
#
_entry.id   fd284cf1a486eede7f953e495b09c140
#
_cell.length_a   1.000
_cell.length_b   1.000
_cell.length_c   1.000
_cell.angle_alpha   90.00
_cell.angle_beta   90.00
_cell.angle_gamma   90.00
#
_symmetry.space_group_name_H-M   'P 1'
#
loop_
_entity.id
_entity.type
_entity.pdbx_description
1 polymer ?
#
loop_
_entity_poly.entity_id
_entity_poly.type
_entity_poly.pdbx_seq_one_letter_code
_entity_poly.pdbx_strand_id
1 'polypeptide(L)'
;MAEQYIAILTNPEYRSLFGYEPVDLKFRAAALNSGAFFLLDHGMIAGTLNAYFPKDIVEKDRRRISAEDYITEDFLPCYLSTANEDFLHDQTIKLAGFLTARGVEHVCRSYGDKDNPQPHVFLMNQKDETARQCNEDEVEFFKKHMG
;
A
#
# COMPACT_ATOMS: atom_id res chain seq x y z
N MET A 1 3.07 -2.33 -5.90
CA MET A 1 4.42 -2.96 -5.89
C MET A 1 5.02 -3.05 -4.49
N ALA A 2 5.04 -2.00 -3.65
CA ALA A 2 5.59 -2.10 -2.29
C ALA A 2 4.86 -3.15 -1.44
N GLU A 3 3.53 -3.11 -1.37
CA GLU A 3 2.71 -4.11 -0.69
C GLU A 3 3.04 -5.54 -1.16
N GLN A 4 3.08 -5.76 -2.47
CA GLN A 4 3.41 -7.06 -3.06
C GLN A 4 4.81 -7.55 -2.63
N TYR A 5 5.80 -6.64 -2.65
CA TYR A 5 7.15 -7.01 -2.24
C TYR A 5 7.23 -7.37 -0.75
N ILE A 6 6.52 -6.62 0.12
CA ILE A 6 6.42 -6.96 1.54
C ILE A 6 5.77 -8.33 1.73
N ALA A 7 4.67 -8.62 1.02
CA ALA A 7 4.01 -9.91 1.08
C ALA A 7 4.95 -11.06 0.62
N ILE A 8 5.79 -10.84 -0.42
CA ILE A 8 6.82 -11.81 -0.83
C ILE A 8 7.85 -12.04 0.28
N LEU A 9 8.26 -11.00 0.99
CA LEU A 9 9.24 -11.12 2.07
C LEU A 9 8.68 -11.84 3.30
N THR A 10 7.44 -11.61 3.63
CA THR A 10 6.83 -12.05 4.90
C THR A 10 5.99 -13.32 4.78
N ASN A 11 5.57 -13.70 3.55
CA ASN A 11 4.74 -14.89 3.33
C ASN A 11 5.44 -15.89 2.41
N PRO A 12 5.90 -17.05 2.92
CA PRO A 12 6.59 -18.07 2.12
C PRO A 12 5.71 -18.69 1.01
N GLU A 13 4.40 -18.82 1.22
CA GLU A 13 3.49 -19.32 0.20
C GLU A 13 3.42 -18.36 -0.98
N TYR A 14 3.24 -17.06 -0.71
CA TYR A 14 3.22 -16.05 -1.77
C TYR A 14 4.54 -15.98 -2.52
N ARG A 15 5.66 -16.00 -1.80
CA ARG A 15 7.01 -16.05 -2.38
C ARG A 15 7.18 -17.20 -3.38
N SER A 16 6.67 -18.38 -3.04
CA SER A 16 6.79 -19.56 -3.90
C SER A 16 6.18 -19.42 -5.29
N LEU A 17 5.23 -18.46 -5.46
CA LEU A 17 4.61 -18.20 -6.75
C LEU A 17 5.54 -17.51 -7.75
N PHE A 18 6.65 -16.93 -7.30
CA PHE A 18 7.53 -16.09 -8.14
C PHE A 18 8.81 -16.78 -8.59
N GLY A 19 9.18 -17.92 -8.01
CA GLY A 19 10.31 -18.73 -8.44
C GLY A 19 11.69 -18.08 -8.27
N TYR A 20 11.82 -17.10 -7.36
CA TYR A 20 13.10 -16.50 -6.98
C TYR A 20 13.23 -16.35 -5.47
N GLU A 21 14.48 -16.33 -4.99
CA GLU A 21 14.75 -16.00 -3.59
C GLU A 21 14.92 -14.49 -3.42
N PRO A 22 14.21 -13.87 -2.47
CA PRO A 22 14.38 -12.45 -2.19
C PRO A 22 15.78 -12.19 -1.59
N VAL A 23 16.26 -10.98 -1.79
CA VAL A 23 17.50 -10.51 -1.15
C VAL A 23 17.31 -10.53 0.37
N ASP A 24 18.35 -10.92 1.12
CA ASP A 24 18.33 -10.90 2.59
C ASP A 24 18.39 -9.44 3.11
N LEU A 25 17.29 -8.74 2.99
CA LEU A 25 17.07 -7.40 3.51
C LEU A 25 16.03 -7.46 4.62
N LYS A 26 16.35 -6.84 5.74
CA LYS A 26 15.45 -6.73 6.90
C LYS A 26 14.82 -5.34 6.93
N PHE A 27 13.58 -5.27 6.46
CA PHE A 27 12.76 -4.08 6.62
C PHE A 27 12.10 -4.10 8.00
N ARG A 28 11.90 -2.93 8.60
CA ARG A 28 11.27 -2.79 9.92
C ARG A 28 9.89 -2.18 9.84
N ALA A 29 9.63 -1.39 8.83
CA ALA A 29 8.35 -0.74 8.58
C ALA A 29 8.26 -0.34 7.10
N ALA A 30 7.07 0.02 6.65
CA ALA A 30 6.82 0.50 5.30
C ALA A 30 5.83 1.66 5.28
N ALA A 31 5.97 2.55 4.27
CA ALA A 31 4.96 3.53 3.92
C ALA A 31 4.26 3.14 2.63
N LEU A 32 2.94 3.17 2.64
CA LEU A 32 2.06 2.82 1.53
C LEU A 32 1.13 4.00 1.26
N ASN A 33 1.57 4.89 0.40
CA ASN A 33 0.95 6.20 0.17
C ASN A 33 0.15 6.21 -1.13
N SER A 34 -1.13 6.63 -1.07
CA SER A 34 -2.01 6.80 -2.23
C SER A 34 -1.99 5.58 -3.19
N GLY A 35 -1.99 4.37 -2.65
CA GLY A 35 -1.72 3.15 -3.41
C GLY A 35 -2.96 2.47 -4.00
N ALA A 36 -2.77 1.79 -5.14
CA ALA A 36 -3.69 0.79 -5.65
C ALA A 36 -3.31 -0.57 -5.05
N PHE A 37 -4.10 -1.07 -4.11
CA PHE A 37 -3.80 -2.28 -3.35
C PHE A 37 -4.61 -3.49 -3.81
N PHE A 38 -5.88 -3.28 -4.13
CA PHE A 38 -6.80 -4.33 -4.59
C PHE A 38 -6.90 -4.29 -6.10
N LEU A 39 -5.87 -4.81 -6.79
CA LEU A 39 -5.73 -4.66 -8.24
C LEU A 39 -6.83 -5.37 -9.04
N LEU A 40 -7.48 -6.38 -8.46
CA LEU A 40 -8.58 -7.11 -9.09
C LEU A 40 -9.95 -6.50 -8.80
N ASP A 41 -10.04 -5.46 -7.97
CA ASP A 41 -11.29 -4.72 -7.79
C ASP A 41 -11.65 -4.00 -9.11
N HIS A 42 -12.91 -4.09 -9.46
CA HIS A 42 -13.44 -3.41 -10.65
C HIS A 42 -13.57 -1.90 -10.41
N GLY A 43 -13.35 -1.10 -11.46
CA GLY A 43 -13.50 0.34 -11.40
C GLY A 43 -12.31 1.07 -12.03
N MET A 44 -11.90 2.19 -11.43
CA MET A 44 -10.84 3.06 -11.97
C MET A 44 -9.49 2.37 -12.16
N ILE A 45 -9.22 1.29 -11.42
CA ILE A 45 -7.97 0.51 -11.52
C ILE A 45 -7.97 -0.43 -12.73
N ALA A 46 -9.11 -0.80 -13.28
CA ALA A 46 -9.20 -1.76 -14.39
C ALA A 46 -8.36 -1.35 -15.61
N GLY A 47 -8.31 -0.05 -15.92
CA GLY A 47 -7.45 0.48 -16.99
C GLY A 47 -5.96 0.29 -16.69
N THR A 48 -5.56 0.55 -15.46
CA THR A 48 -4.18 0.37 -14.99
C THR A 48 -3.79 -1.11 -15.00
N LEU A 49 -4.66 -1.99 -14.51
CA LEU A 49 -4.43 -3.42 -14.52
C LEU A 49 -4.18 -3.93 -15.97
N ASN A 50 -5.02 -3.53 -16.91
CA ASN A 50 -4.89 -3.92 -18.32
C ASN A 50 -3.64 -3.35 -19.00
N ALA A 51 -3.10 -2.22 -18.51
CA ALA A 51 -1.87 -1.62 -19.03
C ALA A 51 -0.62 -2.36 -18.57
N TYR A 52 -0.62 -2.89 -17.34
CA TYR A 52 0.53 -3.57 -16.76
C TYR A 52 0.48 -5.09 -16.89
N PHE A 53 -0.72 -5.67 -16.97
CA PHE A 53 -0.90 -7.12 -17.03
C PHE A 53 -1.76 -7.49 -18.26
N PRO A 54 -1.22 -8.24 -19.22
CA PRO A 54 -2.01 -8.83 -20.29
C PRO A 54 -3.20 -9.63 -19.74
N LYS A 55 -4.32 -9.62 -20.43
CA LYS A 55 -5.56 -10.31 -19.98
C LYS A 55 -5.34 -11.79 -19.62
N ASP A 56 -4.51 -12.48 -20.39
CA ASP A 56 -4.20 -13.89 -20.15
C ASP A 56 -3.41 -14.10 -18.85
N ILE A 57 -2.59 -13.13 -18.42
CA ILE A 57 -1.89 -13.18 -17.14
C ILE A 57 -2.88 -12.95 -16.00
N VAL A 58 -3.81 -12.00 -16.13
CA VAL A 58 -4.84 -11.76 -15.11
C VAL A 58 -5.69 -13.01 -14.87
N GLU A 59 -6.06 -13.72 -15.94
CA GLU A 59 -6.86 -14.93 -15.84
C GLU A 59 -6.07 -16.13 -15.29
N LYS A 60 -4.82 -16.31 -15.73
CA LYS A 60 -3.97 -17.45 -15.37
C LYS A 60 -3.30 -17.30 -14.01
N ASP A 61 -3.04 -16.08 -13.58
CA ASP A 61 -2.17 -15.80 -12.43
C ASP A 61 -2.74 -14.80 -11.43
N ARG A 62 -4.05 -14.88 -11.19
CA ARG A 62 -4.75 -14.05 -10.20
C ARG A 62 -4.05 -14.06 -8.84
N ARG A 63 -3.51 -15.22 -8.43
CA ARG A 63 -2.81 -15.38 -7.15
C ARG A 63 -1.59 -14.47 -7.01
N ARG A 64 -0.83 -14.21 -8.08
CA ARG A 64 0.30 -13.29 -8.07
C ARG A 64 -0.11 -11.83 -8.01
N ILE A 65 -1.32 -11.51 -8.48
CA ILE A 65 -1.84 -10.13 -8.53
C ILE A 65 -2.47 -9.75 -7.18
N SER A 66 -3.08 -10.70 -6.48
CA SER A 66 -3.81 -10.50 -5.22
C SER A 66 -2.86 -10.60 -4.02
N ALA A 67 -1.94 -9.64 -3.87
CA ALA A 67 -0.99 -9.61 -2.74
C ALA A 67 -1.72 -9.51 -1.39
N GLU A 68 -2.86 -8.84 -1.36
CA GLU A 68 -3.72 -8.67 -0.18
C GLU A 68 -4.17 -10.00 0.45
N ASP A 69 -4.34 -11.05 -0.35
CA ASP A 69 -4.75 -12.37 0.13
C ASP A 69 -3.66 -13.05 0.98
N TYR A 70 -2.41 -12.60 0.84
CA TYR A 70 -1.24 -13.15 1.51
C TYR A 70 -0.71 -12.28 2.66
N ILE A 71 -1.43 -11.22 3.02
CA ILE A 71 -1.13 -10.43 4.22
C ILE A 71 -1.47 -11.26 5.45
N THR A 72 -0.49 -11.50 6.30
CA THR A 72 -0.62 -12.19 7.59
C THR A 72 -0.17 -11.29 8.74
N GLU A 73 -0.23 -11.77 9.97
CA GLU A 73 0.29 -11.07 11.15
C GLU A 73 1.80 -10.75 11.06
N ASP A 74 2.54 -11.47 10.22
CA ASP A 74 3.97 -11.26 9.97
C ASP A 74 4.26 -10.10 8.99
N PHE A 75 3.22 -9.46 8.44
CA PHE A 75 3.38 -8.31 7.56
C PHE A 75 4.02 -7.14 8.32
N LEU A 76 4.79 -6.31 7.63
CA LEU A 76 5.51 -5.21 8.27
C LEU A 76 4.54 -4.17 8.86
N PRO A 77 4.91 -3.50 9.97
CA PRO A 77 4.23 -2.29 10.41
C PRO A 77 4.13 -1.27 9.29
N CYS A 78 2.95 -0.70 9.06
CA CYS A 78 2.68 0.17 7.92
C CYS A 78 2.17 1.55 8.31
N TYR A 79 2.71 2.58 7.65
CA TYR A 79 2.10 3.88 7.57
C TYR A 79 1.31 3.99 6.26
N LEU A 80 0.01 4.24 6.35
CA LEU A 80 -0.88 4.41 5.21
C LEU A 80 -1.30 5.87 5.13
N SER A 81 -1.10 6.51 3.99
CA SER A 81 -1.62 7.84 3.74
C SER A 81 -2.44 7.92 2.46
N THR A 82 -3.49 8.72 2.52
CA THR A 82 -4.34 9.07 1.38
C THR A 82 -4.86 10.50 1.57
N ALA A 83 -5.67 10.99 0.65
CA ALA A 83 -6.24 12.32 0.72
C ALA A 83 -7.73 12.32 0.36
N ASN A 84 -8.46 13.35 0.81
CA ASN A 84 -9.90 13.43 0.64
C ASN A 84 -10.37 13.49 -0.82
N GLU A 85 -9.54 14.01 -1.76
CA GLU A 85 -9.80 14.02 -3.19
C GLU A 85 -8.91 13.02 -3.96
N ASP A 86 -8.35 12.04 -3.25
CA ASP A 86 -7.60 10.95 -3.88
C ASP A 86 -8.58 9.93 -4.48
N PHE A 87 -8.50 9.70 -5.79
CA PHE A 87 -9.36 8.71 -6.47
C PHE A 87 -9.10 7.26 -6.02
N LEU A 88 -7.99 7.01 -5.30
CA LEU A 88 -7.67 5.73 -4.66
C LEU A 88 -7.91 5.74 -3.14
N HIS A 89 -8.57 6.78 -2.61
CA HIS A 89 -8.86 6.91 -1.17
C HIS A 89 -9.39 5.61 -0.56
N ASP A 90 -10.43 5.04 -1.17
CA ASP A 90 -11.11 3.85 -0.65
C ASP A 90 -10.21 2.61 -0.64
N GLN A 91 -9.22 2.52 -1.53
CA GLN A 91 -8.23 1.45 -1.54
C GLN A 91 -7.37 1.47 -0.26
N THR A 92 -6.95 2.66 0.16
CA THR A 92 -6.17 2.84 1.39
C THR A 92 -6.99 2.50 2.62
N ILE A 93 -8.25 2.96 2.69
CA ILE A 93 -9.16 2.66 3.81
C ILE A 93 -9.45 1.16 3.89
N LYS A 94 -9.69 0.53 2.75
CA LYS A 94 -9.92 -0.93 2.66
C LYS A 94 -8.69 -1.70 3.16
N LEU A 95 -7.48 -1.30 2.76
CA LEU A 95 -6.25 -1.95 3.22
C LEU A 95 -6.07 -1.80 4.72
N ALA A 96 -6.34 -0.63 5.31
CA ALA A 96 -6.29 -0.44 6.75
C ALA A 96 -7.21 -1.43 7.49
N GLY A 97 -8.43 -1.64 6.99
CA GLY A 97 -9.34 -2.65 7.51
C GLY A 97 -8.78 -4.08 7.42
N PHE A 98 -8.11 -4.41 6.32
CA PHE A 98 -7.43 -5.71 6.15
C PHE A 98 -6.29 -5.89 7.15
N LEU A 99 -5.44 -4.88 7.35
CA LEU A 99 -4.35 -4.92 8.31
C LEU A 99 -4.87 -5.06 9.74
N THR A 100 -5.94 -4.32 10.09
CA THR A 100 -6.62 -4.46 11.40
C THR A 100 -7.09 -5.89 11.62
N ALA A 101 -7.79 -6.47 10.65
CA ALA A 101 -8.36 -7.82 10.75
C ALA A 101 -7.28 -8.91 10.92
N ARG A 102 -6.04 -8.64 10.51
CA ARG A 102 -4.90 -9.56 10.60
C ARG A 102 -3.94 -9.25 11.75
N GLY A 103 -4.26 -8.25 12.59
CA GLY A 103 -3.43 -7.87 13.72
C GLY A 103 -2.12 -7.17 13.34
N VAL A 104 -2.00 -6.67 12.12
CA VAL A 104 -0.80 -5.93 11.65
C VAL A 104 -0.81 -4.51 12.23
N GLU A 105 0.29 -4.12 12.86
CA GLU A 105 0.46 -2.74 13.35
C GLU A 105 0.45 -1.76 12.18
N HIS A 106 -0.41 -0.74 12.25
CA HIS A 106 -0.46 0.29 11.21
C HIS A 106 -1.01 1.62 11.74
N VAL A 107 -0.68 2.67 11.01
CA VAL A 107 -1.32 3.99 11.12
C VAL A 107 -1.95 4.29 9.77
N CYS A 108 -3.20 4.71 9.75
CA CYS A 108 -3.88 5.16 8.54
C CYS A 108 -4.36 6.60 8.71
N ARG A 109 -3.95 7.48 7.78
CA ARG A 109 -4.34 8.90 7.79
C ARG A 109 -4.87 9.33 6.44
N SER A 110 -5.99 10.06 6.46
CA SER A 110 -6.51 10.81 5.32
C SER A 110 -6.29 12.29 5.56
N TYR A 111 -5.70 12.95 4.58
CA TYR A 111 -5.35 14.37 4.63
C TYR A 111 -6.27 15.20 3.75
N GLY A 112 -6.35 16.48 4.08
CA GLY A 112 -7.24 17.40 3.39
C GLY A 112 -8.68 17.37 3.92
N ASP A 113 -9.41 18.41 3.58
CA ASP A 113 -10.83 18.57 3.88
C ASP A 113 -11.50 19.41 2.77
N LYS A 114 -12.78 19.79 2.98
CA LYS A 114 -13.54 20.57 1.99
C LYS A 114 -12.99 21.98 1.73
N ASP A 115 -12.28 22.56 2.71
CA ASP A 115 -11.73 23.93 2.65
C ASP A 115 -10.27 23.91 2.12
N ASN A 116 -9.59 22.78 2.27
CA ASN A 116 -8.24 22.52 1.75
C ASN A 116 -8.17 21.11 1.12
N PRO A 117 -8.80 20.89 -0.05
CA PRO A 117 -8.83 19.59 -0.69
C PRO A 117 -7.45 19.16 -1.17
N GLN A 118 -7.09 17.91 -0.93
CA GLN A 118 -5.82 17.33 -1.31
C GLN A 118 -6.01 16.23 -2.37
N PRO A 119 -5.28 16.29 -3.50
CA PRO A 119 -5.44 15.32 -4.60
C PRO A 119 -4.62 14.06 -4.36
N HIS A 120 -4.73 13.12 -5.30
CA HIS A 120 -3.86 11.94 -5.39
C HIS A 120 -2.37 12.34 -5.35
N VAL A 121 -1.58 11.62 -4.56
CA VAL A 121 -0.13 11.84 -4.31
C VAL A 121 0.25 13.26 -3.87
N PHE A 122 -0.65 13.96 -3.18
CA PHE A 122 -0.45 15.33 -2.68
C PHE A 122 0.88 15.51 -1.92
N LEU A 123 1.33 14.47 -1.22
CA LEU A 123 2.56 14.48 -0.41
C LEU A 123 3.83 14.85 -1.22
N MET A 124 3.78 14.76 -2.55
CA MET A 124 4.89 15.18 -3.42
C MET A 124 5.03 16.70 -3.54
N ASN A 125 3.98 17.45 -3.23
CA ASN A 125 4.00 18.91 -3.28
C ASN A 125 4.60 19.53 -2.00
N GLN A 126 5.91 19.54 -1.88
CA GLN A 126 6.63 20.04 -0.69
C GLN A 126 6.42 21.54 -0.39
N LYS A 127 5.73 22.28 -1.28
CA LYS A 127 5.33 23.67 -1.03
C LYS A 127 4.05 23.76 -0.19
N ASP A 128 3.25 22.70 -0.19
CA ASP A 128 2.01 22.60 0.57
C ASP A 128 2.29 22.19 2.01
N GLU A 129 1.64 22.84 2.97
CA GLU A 129 1.82 22.55 4.40
C GLU A 129 1.27 21.17 4.77
N THR A 130 0.13 20.77 4.20
CA THR A 130 -0.47 19.45 4.43
C THR A 130 0.44 18.33 3.94
N ALA A 131 1.11 18.54 2.79
CA ALA A 131 2.08 17.59 2.26
C ALA A 131 3.30 17.45 3.18
N ARG A 132 3.82 18.58 3.71
CA ARG A 132 4.92 18.53 4.68
C ARG A 132 4.51 17.81 5.96
N GLN A 133 3.32 18.11 6.49
CA GLN A 133 2.80 17.42 7.67
C GLN A 133 2.69 15.90 7.44
N CYS A 134 2.19 15.47 6.29
CA CYS A 134 2.13 14.05 5.95
C CYS A 134 3.51 13.39 5.97
N ASN A 135 4.51 14.04 5.37
CA ASN A 135 5.87 13.51 5.35
C ASN A 135 6.51 13.51 6.76
N GLU A 136 6.23 14.50 7.60
CA GLU A 136 6.70 14.53 8.99
C GLU A 136 6.07 13.40 9.81
N ASP A 137 4.76 13.18 9.69
CA ASP A 137 4.05 12.08 10.34
C ASP A 137 4.61 10.71 9.93
N GLU A 138 4.94 10.53 8.65
CA GLU A 138 5.58 9.32 8.13
C GLU A 138 6.98 9.12 8.73
N VAL A 139 7.78 10.19 8.80
CA VAL A 139 9.12 10.15 9.42
C VAL A 139 9.02 9.78 10.90
N GLU A 140 8.07 10.34 11.65
CA GLU A 140 7.85 9.98 13.06
C GLU A 140 7.45 8.51 13.23
N PHE A 141 6.61 7.99 12.33
CA PHE A 141 6.30 6.57 12.30
C PHE A 141 7.55 5.70 12.10
N PHE A 142 8.40 6.04 11.13
CA PHE A 142 9.64 5.30 10.90
C PHE A 142 10.60 5.38 12.09
N LYS A 143 10.78 6.54 12.71
CA LYS A 143 11.65 6.70 13.91
C LYS A 143 11.23 5.74 15.02
N LYS A 144 9.93 5.57 15.24
CA LYS A 144 9.40 4.63 16.23
C LYS A 144 9.84 3.18 15.97
N HIS A 145 10.04 2.79 14.70
CA HIS A 145 10.35 1.41 14.30
C HIS A 145 11.83 1.17 13.98
N MET A 146 12.64 2.22 13.92
CA MET A 146 14.08 2.10 13.69
C MET A 146 14.90 1.79 14.94
N GLY A 147 14.30 1.91 16.11
CA GLY A 147 14.72 1.69 17.49
C GLY A 147 16.07 1.16 17.79
#